data_a170a02c7f11252c120d4bd608773534
#
_entry.id   a170a02c7f11252c120d4bd608773534
#
_cell.length_a   1.000
_cell.length_b   1.000
_cell.length_c   1.000
_cell.angle_alpha   90.00
_cell.angle_beta   90.00
_cell.angle_gamma   90.00
#
_symmetry.space_group_name_H-M   'P 1'
#
loop_
_entity.id
_entity.type
_entity.pdbx_description
1 polymer ?
#
loop_
_entity_poly.entity_id
_entity_poly.type
_entity_poly.pdbx_seq_one_letter_code
_entity_poly.pdbx_strand_id
1 'polypeptide(L)'
;MDRFAAWVERYLVAWDSNDPDDIAALFSEDALYFTLPTREPWRGRKTIVREWLDRKDESGDWWAFKYEVIARDGDLGIVRGVTEYATDEGAFVENLWEVTLDDEDRAIRFVEWWIQR
;
A
#
# COMPACT_ATOMS: atom_id res chain seq x y z
N MET A 1 -17.37 7.92 2.32
CA MET A 1 -16.21 7.47 1.52
C MET A 1 -16.28 5.96 1.37
N ASP A 2 -16.02 5.47 0.17
CA ASP A 2 -15.94 4.03 -0.10
C ASP A 2 -14.87 3.34 0.78
N ARG A 3 -15.11 2.08 1.17
CA ARG A 3 -14.22 1.36 2.09
C ARG A 3 -12.80 1.21 1.54
N PHE A 4 -12.65 1.00 0.23
CA PHE A 4 -11.33 0.87 -0.41
C PHE A 4 -10.61 2.22 -0.47
N ALA A 5 -11.32 3.29 -0.82
CA ALA A 5 -10.74 4.64 -0.79
C ALA A 5 -10.34 5.02 0.63
N ALA A 6 -11.16 4.70 1.63
CA ALA A 6 -10.83 4.96 3.03
C ALA A 6 -9.58 4.18 3.45
N TRP A 7 -9.44 2.93 3.00
CA TRP A 7 -8.25 2.12 3.29
C TRP A 7 -7.00 2.74 2.65
N VAL A 8 -7.11 3.20 1.40
CA VAL A 8 -5.99 3.87 0.71
C VAL A 8 -5.57 5.13 1.49
N GLU A 9 -6.53 5.93 1.96
CA GLU A 9 -6.21 7.12 2.75
C GLU A 9 -5.45 6.77 4.03
N ARG A 10 -5.81 5.69 4.70
CA ARG A 10 -5.06 5.20 5.87
C ARG A 10 -3.67 4.68 5.48
N TYR A 11 -3.55 4.05 4.31
CA TYR A 11 -2.26 3.62 3.78
C TYR A 11 -1.33 4.82 3.57
N LEU A 12 -1.87 5.91 3.00
CA LEU A 12 -1.09 7.13 2.77
C LEU A 12 -0.62 7.78 4.08
N VAL A 13 -1.46 7.75 5.12
CA VAL A 13 -1.06 8.22 6.45
C VAL A 13 0.12 7.38 6.98
N ALA A 14 0.02 6.05 6.87
CA ALA A 14 1.09 5.16 7.31
C ALA A 14 2.38 5.35 6.51
N TRP A 15 2.24 5.57 5.20
CA TRP A 15 3.39 5.83 4.32
C TRP A 15 4.12 7.11 4.73
N ASP A 16 3.36 8.16 5.07
CA ASP A 16 3.94 9.43 5.50
C ASP A 16 4.55 9.35 6.91
N SER A 17 3.84 8.73 7.85
CA SER A 17 4.26 8.65 9.25
C SER A 17 5.35 7.61 9.50
N ASN A 18 5.32 6.50 8.78
CA ASN A 18 6.11 5.29 9.06
C ASN A 18 5.97 4.84 10.53
N ASP A 19 4.83 5.15 11.16
CA ASP A 19 4.53 4.73 12.52
C ASP A 19 4.12 3.25 12.50
N PRO A 20 4.75 2.39 13.32
CA PRO A 20 4.41 0.96 13.33
C PRO A 20 2.94 0.68 13.61
N ASP A 21 2.30 1.48 14.45
CA ASP A 21 0.88 1.30 14.78
C ASP A 21 -0.02 1.65 13.60
N ASP A 22 0.33 2.69 12.85
CA ASP A 22 -0.41 3.08 11.63
C ASP A 22 -0.31 1.99 10.57
N ILE A 23 0.88 1.42 10.41
CA ILE A 23 1.11 0.31 9.46
C ILE A 23 0.33 -0.93 9.90
N ALA A 24 0.44 -1.31 11.17
CA ALA A 24 -0.21 -2.49 11.71
C ALA A 24 -1.73 -2.43 11.55
N ALA A 25 -2.33 -1.24 11.71
CA ALA A 25 -3.77 -1.06 11.62
C ALA A 25 -4.33 -1.33 10.20
N LEU A 26 -3.48 -1.34 9.18
CA LEU A 26 -3.89 -1.59 7.79
C LEU A 26 -4.13 -3.07 7.49
N PHE A 27 -3.54 -3.98 8.27
CA PHE A 27 -3.45 -5.39 7.91
C PHE A 27 -4.02 -6.30 8.99
N SER A 28 -4.63 -7.42 8.54
CA SER A 28 -5.03 -8.47 9.46
C SER A 28 -3.80 -9.21 10.00
N GLU A 29 -3.98 -10.00 11.05
CA GLU A 29 -2.86 -10.71 11.70
C GLU A 29 -2.10 -11.61 10.73
N ASP A 30 -2.81 -12.32 9.86
CA ASP A 30 -2.22 -13.28 8.90
C ASP A 30 -2.14 -12.74 7.48
N ALA A 31 -2.14 -11.43 7.31
CA ALA A 31 -2.13 -10.78 6.00
C ALA A 31 -0.92 -11.18 5.15
N LEU A 32 -1.13 -11.14 3.83
CA LEU A 32 -0.07 -11.32 2.86
C LEU A 32 0.15 -10.01 2.10
N TYR A 33 1.40 -9.58 2.01
CA TYR A 33 1.78 -8.36 1.29
C TYR A 33 2.76 -8.74 0.17
N PHE A 34 2.30 -8.61 -1.07
CA PHE A 34 3.13 -8.87 -2.25
C PHE A 34 3.70 -7.55 -2.75
N THR A 35 5.01 -7.41 -2.70
CA THR A 35 5.70 -6.23 -3.27
C THR A 35 5.66 -6.22 -4.80
N LEU A 36 5.53 -7.39 -5.40
CA LEU A 36 5.19 -7.63 -6.81
C LEU A 36 4.46 -8.96 -6.88
N PRO A 37 3.58 -9.15 -7.89
CA PRO A 37 2.79 -10.39 -7.98
C PRO A 37 3.61 -11.67 -8.04
N THR A 38 4.85 -11.58 -8.51
CA THR A 38 5.72 -12.73 -8.72
C THR A 38 6.72 -12.98 -7.58
N ARG A 39 6.75 -12.10 -6.57
CA ARG A 39 7.65 -12.25 -5.43
C ARG A 39 6.97 -12.99 -4.29
N GLU A 40 7.78 -13.65 -3.45
CA GLU A 40 7.29 -14.20 -2.18
C GLU A 40 6.72 -13.07 -1.33
N PRO A 41 5.53 -13.25 -0.75
CA PRO A 41 4.92 -12.19 0.06
C PRO A 41 5.59 -12.08 1.44
N TRP A 42 5.45 -10.90 2.03
CA TRP A 42 5.67 -10.75 3.46
C TRP A 42 4.45 -11.35 4.16
N ARG A 43 4.69 -12.33 5.04
CA ARG A 43 3.61 -13.10 5.68
C ARG A 43 3.42 -12.66 7.12
N GLY A 44 2.20 -12.21 7.43
CA GLY A 44 1.80 -11.80 8.77
C GLY A 44 2.09 -10.33 9.06
N ARG A 45 1.24 -9.75 9.90
CA ARG A 45 1.30 -8.32 10.26
C ARG A 45 2.67 -7.92 10.78
N LYS A 46 3.24 -8.71 11.69
CA LYS A 46 4.55 -8.38 12.28
C LYS A 46 5.66 -8.30 11.22
N THR A 47 5.65 -9.25 10.30
CA THR A 47 6.63 -9.27 9.20
C THR A 47 6.42 -8.07 8.29
N ILE A 48 5.16 -7.76 7.97
CA ILE A 48 4.82 -6.60 7.12
C ILE A 48 5.35 -5.31 7.74
N VAL A 49 5.10 -5.09 9.02
CA VAL A 49 5.57 -3.90 9.73
C VAL A 49 7.10 -3.82 9.69
N ARG A 50 7.78 -4.92 10.01
CA ARG A 50 9.24 -4.98 10.02
C ARG A 50 9.83 -4.68 8.65
N GLU A 51 9.33 -5.34 7.60
CA GLU A 51 9.85 -5.16 6.24
C GLU A 51 9.54 -3.78 5.69
N TRP A 52 8.36 -3.23 6.01
CA TRP A 52 8.01 -1.86 5.65
C TRP A 52 9.03 -0.87 6.25
N LEU A 53 9.30 -1.00 7.55
CA LEU A 53 10.22 -0.09 8.24
C LEU A 53 11.66 -0.23 7.76
N ASP A 54 12.07 -1.43 7.35
CA ASP A 54 13.41 -1.66 6.77
C ASP A 54 13.56 -1.02 5.40
N ARG A 55 12.46 -0.80 4.67
CA ARG A 55 12.47 -0.29 3.30
C ARG A 55 11.81 1.09 3.17
N LYS A 56 11.49 1.72 4.30
CA LYS A 56 10.82 3.03 4.27
C LYS A 56 11.67 4.08 3.58
N ASP A 57 11.00 5.07 2.98
CA ASP A 57 11.66 6.24 2.45
C ASP A 57 12.32 7.01 3.59
N GLU A 58 13.46 7.66 3.31
CA GLU A 58 14.16 8.45 4.33
C GLU A 58 13.30 9.63 4.77
N SER A 59 13.50 10.04 6.03
CA SER A 59 12.80 11.19 6.59
C SER A 59 13.11 12.44 5.76
N GLY A 60 12.07 13.12 5.31
CA GLY A 60 12.20 14.30 4.48
C GLY A 60 12.07 14.06 2.98
N ASP A 61 12.01 12.81 2.55
CA ASP A 61 11.72 12.50 1.16
C ASP A 61 10.29 12.94 0.84
N TRP A 62 10.15 13.65 -0.28
CA TRP A 62 8.83 14.06 -0.74
C TRP A 62 8.30 13.08 -1.76
N TRP A 63 7.01 12.77 -1.63
CA TRP A 63 6.29 11.97 -2.62
C TRP A 63 4.86 12.48 -2.73
N ALA A 64 4.23 12.19 -3.87
CA ALA A 64 2.82 12.45 -4.09
C ALA A 64 2.20 11.22 -4.73
N PHE A 65 0.99 10.85 -4.30
CA PHE A 65 0.26 9.72 -4.83
C PHE A 65 -1.14 10.16 -5.24
N LYS A 66 -1.46 9.95 -6.50
CA LYS A 66 -2.80 10.19 -7.05
C LYS A 66 -3.40 8.85 -7.44
N TYR A 67 -4.65 8.63 -7.08
CA TYR A 67 -5.27 7.32 -7.31
C TYR A 67 -6.76 7.42 -7.56
N GLU A 68 -7.30 6.32 -8.10
CA GLU A 68 -8.74 6.06 -8.16
C GLU A 68 -9.01 4.58 -7.92
N VAL A 69 -10.13 4.26 -7.30
CA VAL A 69 -10.59 2.88 -7.17
C VAL A 69 -11.36 2.55 -8.45
N ILE A 70 -10.75 1.72 -9.32
CA ILE A 70 -11.29 1.47 -10.66
C ILE A 70 -12.24 0.29 -10.75
N ALA A 71 -12.23 -0.60 -9.75
CA ALA A 71 -13.11 -1.77 -9.72
C ALA A 71 -13.33 -2.23 -8.29
N ARG A 72 -14.49 -2.82 -8.07
CA ARG A 72 -14.88 -3.42 -6.78
C ARG A 72 -15.64 -4.69 -7.06
N ASP A 73 -15.28 -5.76 -6.33
CA ASP A 73 -16.02 -7.03 -6.38
C ASP A 73 -15.98 -7.63 -4.97
N GLY A 74 -17.09 -7.45 -4.22
CA GLY A 74 -17.17 -7.89 -2.84
C GLY A 74 -16.09 -7.26 -1.96
N ASP A 75 -15.22 -8.09 -1.40
CA ASP A 75 -14.13 -7.65 -0.53
C ASP A 75 -12.85 -7.28 -1.29
N LEU A 76 -12.85 -7.42 -2.62
CA LEU A 76 -11.73 -7.08 -3.48
C LEU A 76 -11.93 -5.70 -4.11
N GLY A 77 -10.92 -4.84 -3.98
CA GLY A 77 -10.86 -3.56 -4.69
C GLY A 77 -9.59 -3.48 -5.52
N ILE A 78 -9.70 -2.83 -6.67
CA ILE A 78 -8.57 -2.55 -7.56
C ILE A 78 -8.35 -1.04 -7.57
N VAL A 79 -7.14 -0.64 -7.20
CA VAL A 79 -6.73 0.77 -7.13
C VAL A 79 -5.65 1.01 -8.17
N ARG A 80 -5.86 2.04 -9.00
CA ARG A 80 -4.84 2.48 -9.95
C ARG A 80 -4.31 3.84 -9.50
N GLY A 81 -2.99 3.97 -9.47
CA GLY A 81 -2.38 5.20 -9.03
C GLY A 81 -1.09 5.54 -9.74
N VAL A 82 -0.59 6.73 -9.46
CA VAL A 82 0.71 7.20 -9.91
C VAL A 82 1.43 7.79 -8.70
N THR A 83 2.65 7.32 -8.46
CA THR A 83 3.54 7.88 -7.44
C THR A 83 4.57 8.76 -8.12
N GLU A 84 4.71 10.01 -7.63
CA GLU A 84 5.74 10.92 -8.05
C GLU A 84 6.71 11.14 -6.89
N TYR A 85 7.99 10.89 -7.12
CA TYR A 85 9.03 11.11 -6.11
C TYR A 85 9.78 12.39 -6.41
N ALA A 86 10.15 13.14 -5.35
CA ALA A 86 10.98 14.35 -5.47
C ALA A 86 12.43 13.93 -5.69
N THR A 87 12.81 13.79 -6.94
CA THR A 87 14.20 13.57 -7.36
C THR A 87 14.57 14.66 -8.35
N ASP A 88 15.87 14.87 -8.58
CA ASP A 88 16.35 15.90 -9.52
C ASP A 88 15.81 15.71 -10.93
N GLU A 89 15.48 14.48 -11.32
CA GLU A 89 14.96 14.15 -12.64
C GLU A 89 13.45 13.90 -12.65
N GLY A 90 12.82 13.85 -11.46
CA GLY A 90 11.42 13.46 -11.32
C GLY A 90 11.20 12.00 -11.67
N ALA A 91 10.93 11.15 -10.69
CA ALA A 91 10.64 9.74 -10.93
C ALA A 91 9.15 9.49 -10.80
N PHE A 92 8.58 8.79 -11.78
CA PHE A 92 7.16 8.41 -11.78
C PHE A 92 7.04 6.89 -11.79
N VAL A 93 6.17 6.37 -10.93
CA VAL A 93 5.84 4.95 -10.88
C VAL A 93 4.34 4.80 -11.09
N GLU A 94 3.97 3.97 -12.05
CA GLU A 94 2.58 3.57 -12.24
C GLU A 94 2.26 2.43 -11.27
N ASN A 95 1.14 2.54 -10.55
CA ASN A 95 0.76 1.57 -9.53
C ASN A 95 -0.59 0.94 -9.85
N LEU A 96 -0.70 -0.36 -9.62
CA LEU A 96 -1.98 -1.05 -9.54
C LEU A 96 -1.96 -1.89 -8.26
N TRP A 97 -2.96 -1.73 -7.41
CA TRP A 97 -3.08 -2.47 -6.15
C TRP A 97 -4.31 -3.36 -6.17
N GLU A 98 -4.11 -4.63 -5.85
CA GLU A 98 -5.21 -5.53 -5.52
C GLU A 98 -5.31 -5.56 -4.00
N VAL A 99 -6.45 -5.12 -3.46
CA VAL A 99 -6.66 -5.02 -2.01
C VAL A 99 -7.86 -5.86 -1.63
N THR A 100 -7.65 -6.87 -0.81
CA THR A 100 -8.74 -7.69 -0.27
C THR A 100 -8.88 -7.36 1.21
N LEU A 101 -10.08 -6.93 1.62
CA LEU A 101 -10.36 -6.48 2.98
C LEU A 101 -11.18 -7.50 3.75
N ASP A 102 -10.97 -7.55 5.08
CA ASP A 102 -11.82 -8.32 5.99
C ASP A 102 -13.02 -7.47 6.46
N ASP A 103 -13.83 -8.03 7.39
CA ASP A 103 -15.02 -7.36 7.90
C ASP A 103 -14.71 -6.10 8.72
N GLU A 104 -13.46 -5.93 9.15
CA GLU A 104 -13.01 -4.75 9.88
C GLU A 104 -12.24 -3.77 9.00
N ASP A 105 -12.30 -3.97 7.68
CA ASP A 105 -11.62 -3.15 6.68
C ASP A 105 -10.09 -3.13 6.85
N ARG A 106 -9.53 -4.25 7.28
CA ARG A 106 -8.09 -4.50 7.27
C ARG A 106 -7.75 -5.41 6.09
N ALA A 107 -6.63 -5.16 5.44
CA ALA A 107 -6.22 -5.98 4.30
C ALA A 107 -5.79 -7.37 4.78
N ILE A 108 -6.37 -8.41 4.16
CA ILE A 108 -5.93 -9.79 4.32
C ILE A 108 -4.96 -10.17 3.22
N ARG A 109 -5.00 -9.43 2.12
CA ARG A 109 -4.10 -9.61 1.00
C ARG A 109 -3.93 -8.30 0.27
N PHE A 110 -2.68 -7.93 0.01
CA PHE A 110 -2.32 -6.74 -0.75
C PHE A 110 -1.30 -7.15 -1.81
N VAL A 111 -1.56 -6.82 -3.07
CA VAL A 111 -0.66 -7.11 -4.18
C VAL A 111 -0.33 -5.82 -4.90
N GLU A 112 0.94 -5.46 -4.95
CA GLU A 112 1.44 -4.31 -5.67
C GLU A 112 1.89 -4.73 -7.06
N TRP A 113 1.41 -4.00 -8.05
CA TRP A 113 1.94 -4.01 -9.42
C TRP A 113 2.50 -2.62 -9.65
N TRP A 114 3.77 -2.52 -9.95
CA TRP A 114 4.34 -1.21 -10.24
C TRP A 114 5.21 -1.26 -11.48
N ILE A 115 5.17 -0.17 -12.25
CA ILE A 115 5.93 -0.02 -13.50
C ILE A 115 6.58 1.35 -13.43
N GLN A 116 7.89 1.37 -13.53
CA GLN A 116 8.64 2.62 -13.57
C GLN A 116 8.62 3.17 -14.99
N ARG A 117 8.32 4.45 -15.12
CA ARG A 117 8.33 5.14 -16.42
C ARG A 117 9.75 5.32 -16.94
#